data_da810f22f41e72cea08cbdb3035e1c8e
#
_entry.id   da810f22f41e72cea08cbdb3035e1c8e
#
_cell.length_a   1.000
_cell.length_b   1.000
_cell.length_c   1.000
_cell.angle_alpha   90.00
_cell.angle_beta   90.00
_cell.angle_gamma   90.00
#
_symmetry.space_group_name_H-M   'P 1'
#
loop_
_entity.id
_entity.type
_entity.pdbx_description
1 polymer ?
#
loop_
_entity_poly.entity_id
_entity_poly.type
_entity_poly.pdbx_seq_one_letter_code
_entity_poly.pdbx_strand_id
1 'polypeptide(L)'
;MLLLALALRDRGHEPFLIGSPGSPLVEKARAAGLAVAAIPMAADWDVRAARRIRARMRAWSIDLVHAHDARSHALAMIALLGRTASPLVVTRRVPFPPRSVRLKYGPRVTRFIAVSKAVRDAMVGGGVDESRISVVHSGIATRTEAVTPRDWRKELGWDKDTVICGIVGAMTPEKGLDSLRSIGSSMPAESRRRVRVILLGGAAGAAIDAGGLEVHAAGFVTDIDPAVAGLDVLWHPSRTEGLGTSVIDAMSLGVPPVAFAVGGLPEVIEHGISGLLVPPGDARAFASSAARLVDDPALRATLSRGARERSTRFDALEMTKGTEAVYNEVLSG
;
A
#
# COMPACT_ATOMS: atom_id res chain seq x y z
N MET A 1 3.08 7.86 4.31
CA MET A 1 3.57 8.72 5.42
C MET A 1 4.08 10.06 4.90
N LEU A 2 5.10 10.13 4.03
CA LEU A 2 5.57 11.41 3.47
C LEU A 2 4.42 12.19 2.80
N LEU A 3 3.63 11.52 1.95
CA LEU A 3 2.48 12.12 1.28
C LEU A 3 1.49 12.77 2.27
N LEU A 4 1.18 12.08 3.38
CA LEU A 4 0.32 12.64 4.43
C LEU A 4 0.96 13.87 5.08
N ALA A 5 2.26 13.82 5.41
CA ALA A 5 2.94 14.95 6.03
C ALA A 5 2.94 16.19 5.11
N LEU A 6 3.20 16.00 3.82
CA LEU A 6 3.14 17.09 2.85
C LEU A 6 1.74 17.68 2.71
N ALA A 7 0.73 16.80 2.58
CA ALA A 7 -0.65 17.25 2.47
C ALA A 7 -1.15 17.95 3.75
N LEU A 8 -0.72 17.52 4.93
CA LEU A 8 -1.01 18.22 6.19
C LEU A 8 -0.36 19.61 6.23
N ARG A 9 0.92 19.72 5.80
CA ARG A 9 1.60 21.02 5.70
C ARG A 9 0.84 21.99 4.79
N ASP A 10 0.43 21.51 3.63
CA ASP A 10 -0.30 22.32 2.65
C ASP A 10 -1.70 22.78 3.16
N ARG A 11 -2.17 22.15 4.25
CA ARG A 11 -3.41 22.50 4.98
C ARG A 11 -3.16 23.32 6.25
N GLY A 12 -1.94 23.78 6.48
CA GLY A 12 -1.59 24.70 7.58
C GLY A 12 -1.11 24.02 8.86
N HIS A 13 -0.90 22.70 8.87
CA HIS A 13 -0.22 22.02 9.98
C HIS A 13 1.29 22.13 9.87
N GLU A 14 1.97 21.93 10.99
CA GLU A 14 3.43 21.87 11.07
C GLU A 14 3.92 20.44 11.35
N PRO A 15 4.10 19.59 10.31
CA PRO A 15 4.49 18.21 10.50
C PRO A 15 6.00 18.08 10.74
N PHE A 16 6.36 17.38 11.81
CA PHE A 16 7.72 16.99 12.16
C PHE A 16 7.90 15.48 11.93
N LEU A 17 8.99 15.08 11.28
CA LEU A 17 9.22 13.68 10.95
C LEU A 17 10.41 13.11 11.73
N ILE A 18 10.21 11.95 12.35
CA ILE A 18 11.28 11.16 12.96
C ILE A 18 11.43 9.86 12.19
N GLY A 19 12.64 9.55 11.74
CA GLY A 19 12.93 8.33 11.00
C GLY A 19 14.36 7.83 11.22
N SER A 20 14.66 6.63 10.71
CA SER A 20 16.02 6.08 10.79
C SER A 20 16.98 6.82 9.88
N PRO A 21 18.24 7.05 10.31
CA PRO A 21 19.26 7.66 9.46
C PRO A 21 19.44 6.90 8.14
N GLY A 22 19.65 7.64 7.05
CA GLY A 22 19.86 7.05 5.71
C GLY A 22 18.63 6.37 5.09
N SER A 23 17.45 6.47 5.72
CA SER A 23 16.25 5.93 5.11
C SER A 23 15.74 6.85 3.97
N PRO A 24 15.23 6.27 2.86
CA PRO A 24 14.68 7.06 1.75
C PRO A 24 13.58 8.05 2.20
N LEU A 25 12.85 7.72 3.26
CA LEU A 25 11.83 8.59 3.83
C LEU A 25 12.43 9.86 4.42
N VAL A 26 13.50 9.72 5.21
CA VAL A 26 14.22 10.84 5.84
C VAL A 26 14.79 11.77 4.77
N GLU A 27 15.44 11.21 3.75
CA GLU A 27 16.05 11.99 2.68
C GLU A 27 14.99 12.73 1.83
N LYS A 28 13.93 12.04 1.43
CA LYS A 28 12.82 12.67 0.68
C LYS A 28 12.10 13.74 1.50
N ALA A 29 11.92 13.53 2.80
CA ALA A 29 11.28 14.52 3.67
C ALA A 29 12.13 15.79 3.84
N ARG A 30 13.46 15.64 3.98
CA ARG A 30 14.38 16.78 3.99
C ARG A 30 14.38 17.54 2.67
N ALA A 31 14.46 16.84 1.56
CA ALA A 31 14.40 17.44 0.22
C ALA A 31 13.08 18.20 0.00
N ALA A 32 11.99 17.77 0.63
CA ALA A 32 10.70 18.45 0.59
C ALA A 32 10.56 19.59 1.63
N GLY A 33 11.61 19.94 2.37
CA GLY A 33 11.63 21.04 3.33
C GLY A 33 10.92 20.75 4.66
N LEU A 34 10.66 19.49 5.00
CA LEU A 34 10.09 19.15 6.30
C LEU A 34 11.16 19.17 7.40
N ALA A 35 10.75 19.52 8.62
CA ALA A 35 11.59 19.38 9.80
C ALA A 35 11.77 17.89 10.15
N VAL A 36 13.02 17.40 10.11
CA VAL A 36 13.34 15.98 10.24
C VAL A 36 14.40 15.74 11.32
N ALA A 37 14.14 14.74 12.19
CA ALA A 37 15.16 14.17 13.06
C ALA A 37 15.49 12.74 12.66
N ALA A 38 16.73 12.49 12.30
CA ALA A 38 17.25 11.15 12.05
C ALA A 38 17.72 10.53 13.38
N ILE A 39 16.98 9.54 13.87
CA ILE A 39 17.26 8.86 15.15
C ILE A 39 17.46 7.37 14.85
N PRO A 40 18.64 6.79 15.19
CA PRO A 40 18.81 5.34 15.13
C PRO A 40 17.81 4.64 16.04
N MET A 41 17.09 3.65 15.51
CA MET A 41 16.05 2.87 16.18
C MET A 41 16.36 1.39 16.01
N ALA A 42 17.18 0.82 16.90
CA ALA A 42 17.69 -0.55 16.74
C ALA A 42 16.61 -1.61 17.05
N ALA A 43 15.76 -1.36 18.06
CA ALA A 43 14.75 -2.30 18.52
C ALA A 43 13.49 -1.60 19.03
N ASP A 44 12.40 -2.36 19.21
CA ASP A 44 11.12 -1.86 19.76
C ASP A 44 11.25 -1.30 21.20
N TRP A 45 12.26 -1.74 21.97
CA TRP A 45 12.52 -1.33 23.35
C TRP A 45 13.78 -0.49 23.52
N ASP A 46 14.23 0.18 22.46
CA ASP A 46 15.41 1.06 22.50
C ASP A 46 15.13 2.32 23.32
N VAL A 47 15.44 2.24 24.64
CA VAL A 47 15.24 3.34 25.58
C VAL A 47 16.06 4.58 25.22
N ARG A 48 17.23 4.41 24.58
CA ARG A 48 18.06 5.55 24.11
C ARG A 48 17.37 6.26 22.98
N ALA A 49 16.85 5.53 21.99
CA ALA A 49 16.04 6.10 20.93
C ALA A 49 14.80 6.81 21.50
N ALA A 50 14.06 6.19 22.39
CA ALA A 50 12.87 6.77 23.02
C ALA A 50 13.17 8.07 23.78
N ARG A 51 14.32 8.16 24.47
CA ARG A 51 14.77 9.40 25.14
C ARG A 51 15.07 10.51 24.13
N ARG A 52 15.72 10.17 23.02
CA ARG A 52 16.00 11.14 21.92
C ARG A 52 14.70 11.61 21.26
N ILE A 53 13.76 10.69 21.01
CA ILE A 53 12.43 11.02 20.49
C ILE A 53 11.74 12.00 21.44
N ARG A 54 11.69 11.68 22.74
CA ARG A 54 11.11 12.56 23.77
C ARG A 54 11.75 13.96 23.77
N ALA A 55 13.07 14.03 23.67
CA ALA A 55 13.78 15.32 23.64
C ALA A 55 13.38 16.16 22.43
N ARG A 56 13.23 15.53 21.25
CA ARG A 56 12.78 16.19 20.03
C ARG A 56 11.32 16.64 20.12
N MET A 57 10.43 15.79 20.63
CA MET A 57 9.03 16.15 20.86
C MET A 57 8.88 17.39 21.74
N ARG A 58 9.73 17.51 22.78
CA ARG A 58 9.75 18.70 23.64
C ARG A 58 10.26 19.93 22.91
N ALA A 59 11.38 19.81 22.18
CA ALA A 59 11.99 20.91 21.45
C ALA A 59 11.08 21.47 20.35
N TRP A 60 10.24 20.64 19.80
CA TRP A 60 9.26 21.00 18.76
C TRP A 60 7.87 21.36 19.30
N SER A 61 7.67 21.31 20.62
CA SER A 61 6.35 21.59 21.26
C SER A 61 5.19 20.83 20.64
N ILE A 62 5.37 19.52 20.44
CA ILE A 62 4.43 18.65 19.71
C ILE A 62 3.08 18.55 20.40
N ASP A 63 1.99 18.84 19.68
CA ASP A 63 0.61 18.67 20.15
C ASP A 63 0.15 17.22 20.09
N LEU A 64 0.53 16.48 19.04
CA LEU A 64 0.09 15.10 18.78
C LEU A 64 1.24 14.25 18.23
N VAL A 65 1.29 12.97 18.60
CA VAL A 65 2.22 11.98 18.04
C VAL A 65 1.46 10.99 17.18
N HIS A 66 1.93 10.76 15.94
CA HIS A 66 1.37 9.74 15.06
C HIS A 66 2.42 8.70 14.66
N ALA A 67 2.23 7.46 15.10
CA ALA A 67 3.09 6.32 14.75
C ALA A 67 2.52 5.51 13.57
N HIS A 68 3.38 5.13 12.62
CA HIS A 68 2.96 4.51 11.36
C HIS A 68 3.43 3.06 11.16
N ASP A 69 4.21 2.52 12.07
CA ASP A 69 4.70 1.14 12.06
C ASP A 69 4.89 0.61 13.49
N ALA A 70 5.15 -0.70 13.61
CA ALA A 70 5.23 -1.36 14.91
C ALA A 70 6.37 -0.85 15.80
N ARG A 71 7.50 -0.46 15.20
CA ARG A 71 8.67 0.06 15.94
C ARG A 71 8.43 1.48 16.42
N SER A 72 7.97 2.36 15.52
CA SER A 72 7.62 3.74 15.89
C SER A 72 6.53 3.78 16.96
N HIS A 73 5.54 2.89 16.89
CA HIS A 73 4.51 2.73 17.92
C HIS A 73 5.12 2.37 19.28
N ALA A 74 5.95 1.33 19.35
CA ALA A 74 6.57 0.90 20.60
C ALA A 74 7.46 2.00 21.22
N LEU A 75 8.28 2.66 20.40
CA LEU A 75 9.15 3.75 20.84
C LEU A 75 8.37 5.00 21.27
N ALA A 76 7.27 5.34 20.58
CA ALA A 76 6.41 6.45 20.97
C ALA A 76 5.77 6.17 22.36
N MET A 77 5.28 4.94 22.61
CA MET A 77 4.76 4.55 23.92
C MET A 77 5.80 4.73 25.04
N ILE A 78 7.06 4.34 24.79
CA ILE A 78 8.14 4.51 25.79
C ILE A 78 8.48 6.01 25.93
N ALA A 79 8.54 6.74 24.83
CA ALA A 79 8.82 8.18 24.85
C ALA A 79 7.77 8.99 25.61
N LEU A 80 6.53 8.57 25.62
CA LEU A 80 5.40 9.20 26.33
C LEU A 80 5.20 8.71 27.76
N LEU A 81 6.03 7.78 28.28
CA LEU A 81 5.93 7.31 29.67
C LEU A 81 6.04 8.46 30.66
N GLY A 82 5.10 8.56 31.61
CA GLY A 82 5.08 9.57 32.66
C GLY A 82 4.72 10.99 32.17
N ARG A 83 4.16 11.14 30.97
CA ARG A 83 3.63 12.41 30.43
C ARG A 83 2.26 12.19 29.83
N THR A 84 1.35 13.11 30.09
CA THR A 84 -0.05 13.05 29.65
C THR A 84 -0.36 14.08 28.56
N ALA A 85 0.60 14.92 28.14
CA ALA A 85 0.32 16.12 27.38
C ALA A 85 0.09 15.92 25.87
N SER A 86 0.69 14.89 25.26
CA SER A 86 0.52 14.69 23.80
C SER A 86 -0.16 13.35 23.55
N PRO A 87 -1.35 13.34 22.94
CA PRO A 87 -2.04 12.13 22.56
C PRO A 87 -1.26 11.34 21.51
N LEU A 88 -1.42 10.01 21.53
CA LEU A 88 -0.81 9.09 20.57
C LEU A 88 -1.86 8.51 19.62
N VAL A 89 -1.72 8.79 18.35
CA VAL A 89 -2.44 8.11 17.27
C VAL A 89 -1.54 7.05 16.64
N VAL A 90 -2.10 5.91 16.28
CA VAL A 90 -1.36 4.82 15.64
C VAL A 90 -2.07 4.35 14.39
N THR A 91 -1.42 4.44 13.23
CA THR A 91 -1.92 3.82 12.00
C THR A 91 -1.47 2.37 11.89
N ARG A 92 -2.44 1.49 11.65
CA ARG A 92 -2.19 0.08 11.36
C ARG A 92 -2.48 -0.22 9.89
N ARG A 93 -1.51 -0.91 9.25
CA ARG A 93 -1.51 -1.18 7.80
C ARG A 93 -1.59 -2.66 7.44
N VAL A 94 -1.59 -3.56 8.42
CA VAL A 94 -1.56 -5.01 8.21
C VAL A 94 -2.81 -5.68 8.75
N PRO A 95 -3.43 -6.61 8.00
CA PRO A 95 -4.68 -7.25 8.37
C PRO A 95 -4.47 -8.50 9.25
N PHE A 96 -3.48 -8.48 10.14
CA PHE A 96 -3.26 -9.55 11.11
C PHE A 96 -3.71 -9.11 12.50
N PRO A 97 -4.28 -10.02 13.33
CA PRO A 97 -4.56 -9.71 14.71
C PRO A 97 -3.33 -9.17 15.45
N PRO A 98 -3.45 -8.11 16.24
CA PRO A 98 -2.34 -7.57 16.98
C PRO A 98 -1.88 -8.53 18.08
N ARG A 99 -0.57 -8.56 18.31
CA ARG A 99 0.02 -9.28 19.44
C ARG A 99 0.20 -8.34 20.64
N SER A 100 0.15 -8.87 21.85
CA SER A 100 0.37 -8.10 23.09
C SER A 100 -0.61 -6.91 23.24
N VAL A 101 -1.89 -7.16 23.00
CA VAL A 101 -2.95 -6.12 22.94
C VAL A 101 -2.98 -5.28 24.22
N ARG A 102 -2.95 -5.89 25.40
CA ARG A 102 -2.98 -5.15 26.68
C ARG A 102 -1.81 -4.17 26.83
N LEU A 103 -0.63 -4.50 26.29
CA LEU A 103 0.56 -3.66 26.41
C LEU A 103 0.62 -2.60 25.32
N LYS A 104 0.52 -3.00 24.05
CA LYS A 104 0.72 -2.12 22.89
C LYS A 104 -0.55 -1.37 22.46
N TYR A 105 -1.74 -1.93 22.70
CA TYR A 105 -3.03 -1.35 22.28
C TYR A 105 -3.89 -0.89 23.46
N GLY A 106 -3.27 -0.76 24.63
CA GLY A 106 -3.89 -0.29 25.86
C GLY A 106 -4.20 1.21 25.86
N PRO A 107 -4.61 1.78 27.02
CA PRO A 107 -5.14 3.15 27.12
C PRO A 107 -4.14 4.27 26.77
N ARG A 108 -2.84 3.95 26.61
CA ARG A 108 -1.83 4.94 26.20
C ARG A 108 -1.95 5.40 24.74
N VAL A 109 -2.52 4.57 23.88
CA VAL A 109 -2.86 5.00 22.51
C VAL A 109 -4.23 5.64 22.59
N THR A 110 -4.35 6.87 22.19
CA THR A 110 -5.62 7.61 22.26
C THR A 110 -6.57 7.12 21.17
N ARG A 111 -6.08 6.96 19.95
CA ARG A 111 -6.88 6.53 18.80
C ARG A 111 -6.05 5.67 17.83
N PHE A 112 -6.70 4.73 17.19
CA PHE A 112 -6.12 3.95 16.09
C PHE A 112 -6.74 4.36 14.76
N ILE A 113 -5.90 4.36 13.72
CA ILE A 113 -6.34 4.47 12.32
C ILE A 113 -6.08 3.12 11.66
N ALA A 114 -7.13 2.46 11.19
CA ALA A 114 -7.04 1.28 10.34
C ALA A 114 -7.11 1.72 8.88
N VAL A 115 -6.20 1.22 8.02
CA VAL A 115 -6.16 1.63 6.60
C VAL A 115 -7.27 0.98 5.76
N SER A 116 -8.06 0.08 6.34
CA SER A 116 -9.22 -0.58 5.73
C SER A 116 -10.15 -1.15 6.80
N LYS A 117 -11.37 -1.48 6.42
CA LYS A 117 -12.30 -2.22 7.30
C LYS A 117 -11.73 -3.57 7.68
N ALA A 118 -11.10 -4.28 6.74
CA ALA A 118 -10.45 -5.55 7.01
C ALA A 118 -9.35 -5.44 8.10
N VAL A 119 -8.57 -4.35 8.09
CA VAL A 119 -7.58 -4.09 9.16
C VAL A 119 -8.27 -3.76 10.48
N ARG A 120 -9.36 -2.97 10.48
CA ARG A 120 -10.18 -2.73 11.69
C ARG A 120 -10.69 -4.05 12.26
N ASP A 121 -11.30 -4.89 11.43
CA ASP A 121 -11.90 -6.16 11.86
C ASP A 121 -10.85 -7.11 12.46
N ALA A 122 -9.65 -7.14 11.87
CA ALA A 122 -8.52 -7.87 12.43
C ALA A 122 -8.05 -7.32 13.79
N MET A 123 -8.12 -6.00 13.99
CA MET A 123 -7.80 -5.37 15.28
C MET A 123 -8.86 -5.69 16.33
N VAL A 124 -10.14 -5.59 15.99
CA VAL A 124 -11.27 -5.92 16.86
C VAL A 124 -11.22 -7.40 17.25
N GLY A 125 -11.04 -8.30 16.27
CA GLY A 125 -10.86 -9.73 16.51
C GLY A 125 -9.64 -10.08 17.37
N GLY A 126 -8.64 -9.20 17.40
CA GLY A 126 -7.49 -9.27 18.31
C GLY A 126 -7.72 -8.66 19.69
N GLY A 127 -8.91 -8.11 19.97
CA GLY A 127 -9.30 -7.56 21.28
C GLY A 127 -9.02 -6.06 21.46
N VAL A 128 -8.84 -5.31 20.37
CA VAL A 128 -8.81 -3.83 20.42
C VAL A 128 -10.23 -3.31 20.43
N ASP A 129 -10.52 -2.35 21.31
CA ASP A 129 -11.83 -1.70 21.42
C ASP A 129 -12.17 -0.97 20.11
N GLU A 130 -13.28 -1.36 19.47
CA GLU A 130 -13.75 -0.81 18.21
C GLU A 130 -14.01 0.70 18.28
N SER A 131 -14.50 1.20 19.42
CA SER A 131 -14.78 2.63 19.62
C SER A 131 -13.52 3.51 19.49
N ARG A 132 -12.34 2.91 19.58
CA ARG A 132 -11.03 3.58 19.46
C ARG A 132 -10.42 3.46 18.06
N ILE A 133 -11.12 2.85 17.11
CA ILE A 133 -10.59 2.60 15.76
C ILE A 133 -11.37 3.40 14.74
N SER A 134 -10.70 4.31 14.04
CA SER A 134 -11.23 4.99 12.87
C SER A 134 -10.68 4.35 11.59
N VAL A 135 -11.52 4.16 10.57
CA VAL A 135 -11.06 3.68 9.26
C VAL A 135 -10.74 4.88 8.40
N VAL A 136 -9.47 5.01 8.00
CA VAL A 136 -9.01 6.03 7.05
C VAL A 136 -8.15 5.35 6.00
N HIS A 137 -8.65 5.26 4.78
CA HIS A 137 -7.91 4.63 3.67
C HIS A 137 -6.61 5.38 3.39
N SER A 138 -5.55 4.63 3.06
CA SER A 138 -4.31 5.24 2.59
C SER A 138 -4.53 5.86 1.22
N GLY A 139 -4.04 7.08 1.05
CA GLY A 139 -4.08 7.78 -0.24
C GLY A 139 -2.85 7.52 -1.09
N ILE A 140 -3.01 7.71 -2.39
CA ILE A 140 -1.94 7.80 -3.39
C ILE A 140 -1.71 9.26 -3.79
N ALA A 141 -0.57 9.55 -4.42
CA ALA A 141 -0.31 10.87 -4.95
C ALA A 141 -1.27 11.18 -6.11
N THR A 142 -1.85 12.38 -6.09
CA THR A 142 -2.59 12.87 -7.26
C THR A 142 -1.60 13.20 -8.36
N ARG A 143 -1.79 12.61 -9.53
CA ARG A 143 -0.96 12.89 -10.71
C ARG A 143 -1.53 14.08 -11.46
N THR A 144 -0.74 15.14 -11.58
CA THR A 144 -1.11 16.36 -12.31
C THR A 144 -0.69 16.33 -13.78
N GLU A 145 0.27 15.47 -14.11
CA GLU A 145 0.83 15.32 -15.45
C GLU A 145 0.49 13.96 -16.03
N ALA A 146 0.36 13.90 -17.36
CA ALA A 146 0.18 12.64 -18.07
C ALA A 146 1.47 11.82 -18.00
N VAL A 147 1.35 10.59 -17.56
CA VAL A 147 2.45 9.62 -17.52
C VAL A 147 2.62 9.02 -18.91
N THR A 148 3.82 9.12 -19.48
CA THR A 148 4.16 8.42 -20.74
C THR A 148 4.40 6.94 -20.43
N PRO A 149 3.59 6.01 -20.95
CA PRO A 149 3.78 4.59 -20.69
C PRO A 149 5.10 4.07 -21.26
N ARG A 150 5.77 3.21 -20.51
CA ARG A 150 6.93 2.47 -21.00
C ARG A 150 6.49 1.44 -22.05
N ASP A 151 7.17 1.43 -23.18
CA ASP A 151 6.85 0.50 -24.28
C ASP A 151 7.57 -0.84 -24.07
N TRP A 152 7.01 -1.66 -23.18
CA TRP A 152 7.54 -2.99 -22.87
C TRP A 152 7.61 -3.90 -24.11
N ARG A 153 6.67 -3.79 -25.04
CA ARG A 153 6.66 -4.62 -26.26
C ARG A 153 7.87 -4.34 -27.10
N LYS A 154 8.15 -3.06 -27.36
CA LYS A 154 9.32 -2.63 -28.13
C LYS A 154 10.63 -2.99 -27.44
N GLU A 155 10.73 -2.76 -26.11
CA GLU A 155 11.96 -3.00 -25.35
C GLU A 155 12.32 -4.47 -25.25
N LEU A 156 11.31 -5.36 -25.16
CA LEU A 156 11.51 -6.80 -24.99
C LEU A 156 11.31 -7.59 -26.28
N GLY A 157 11.05 -6.92 -27.40
CA GLY A 157 10.88 -7.56 -28.71
C GLY A 157 9.60 -8.42 -28.78
N TRP A 158 8.56 -8.07 -28.03
CA TRP A 158 7.30 -8.80 -28.05
C TRP A 158 6.35 -8.28 -29.13
N ASP A 159 5.51 -9.18 -29.62
CA ASP A 159 4.52 -8.84 -30.63
C ASP A 159 3.53 -7.78 -30.13
N LYS A 160 3.00 -6.95 -31.06
CA LYS A 160 2.03 -5.90 -30.76
C LYS A 160 0.73 -6.42 -30.13
N ASP A 161 0.34 -7.67 -30.43
CA ASP A 161 -0.87 -8.30 -29.93
C ASP A 161 -0.66 -8.99 -28.56
N THR A 162 0.55 -8.93 -28.03
CA THR A 162 0.86 -9.41 -26.68
C THR A 162 0.13 -8.59 -25.63
N VAL A 163 -0.52 -9.25 -24.69
CA VAL A 163 -1.12 -8.60 -23.52
C VAL A 163 -0.12 -8.67 -22.35
N ILE A 164 0.24 -7.50 -21.83
CA ILE A 164 1.24 -7.37 -20.78
C ILE A 164 0.54 -7.31 -19.43
N CYS A 165 0.74 -8.34 -18.63
CA CYS A 165 0.24 -8.43 -17.27
C CYS A 165 1.37 -8.13 -16.29
N GLY A 166 1.14 -7.26 -15.31
CA GLY A 166 2.18 -6.89 -14.35
C GLY A 166 1.87 -7.32 -12.93
N ILE A 167 2.89 -7.65 -12.14
CA ILE A 167 2.81 -7.82 -10.70
C ILE A 167 3.75 -6.79 -10.07
N VAL A 168 3.22 -5.99 -9.14
CA VAL A 168 3.96 -4.87 -8.52
C VAL A 168 4.12 -5.10 -7.03
N GLY A 169 5.34 -4.99 -6.53
CA GLY A 169 5.65 -5.01 -5.11
C GLY A 169 6.89 -5.79 -4.73
N ALA A 170 7.15 -5.90 -3.43
CA ALA A 170 8.18 -6.79 -2.90
C ALA A 170 7.80 -8.25 -3.23
N MET A 171 8.72 -9.01 -3.80
CA MET A 171 8.46 -10.38 -4.24
C MET A 171 8.56 -11.34 -3.03
N THR A 172 7.65 -11.18 -2.07
CA THR A 172 7.55 -11.98 -0.84
C THR A 172 6.45 -13.06 -0.99
N PRO A 173 6.45 -14.10 -0.13
CA PRO A 173 5.43 -15.15 -0.17
C PRO A 173 4.00 -14.62 -0.03
N GLU A 174 3.79 -13.51 0.69
CA GLU A 174 2.48 -12.88 0.86
C GLU A 174 1.93 -12.31 -0.45
N LYS A 175 2.81 -11.99 -1.42
CA LYS A 175 2.41 -11.50 -2.74
C LYS A 175 1.96 -12.62 -3.69
N GLY A 176 2.02 -13.88 -3.24
CA GLY A 176 1.42 -15.01 -3.92
C GLY A 176 2.07 -15.40 -5.25
N LEU A 177 3.38 -15.11 -5.42
CA LEU A 177 4.11 -15.48 -6.65
C LEU A 177 4.08 -16.99 -6.93
N ASP A 178 4.03 -17.82 -5.91
CA ASP A 178 3.88 -19.27 -6.01
C ASP A 178 2.54 -19.68 -6.64
N SER A 179 1.52 -18.82 -6.61
CA SER A 179 0.25 -19.04 -7.32
C SER A 179 0.40 -18.94 -8.85
N LEU A 180 1.45 -18.27 -9.35
CA LEU A 180 1.65 -18.06 -10.80
C LEU A 180 1.71 -19.37 -11.57
N ARG A 181 2.38 -20.42 -11.02
CA ARG A 181 2.42 -21.74 -11.63
C ARG A 181 1.02 -22.29 -11.86
N SER A 182 0.18 -22.26 -10.83
CA SER A 182 -1.20 -22.76 -10.90
C SER A 182 -2.08 -21.91 -11.81
N ILE A 183 -1.90 -20.58 -11.77
CA ILE A 183 -2.61 -19.63 -12.65
C ILE A 183 -2.26 -19.91 -14.11
N GLY A 184 -0.95 -19.97 -14.45
CA GLY A 184 -0.49 -20.22 -15.81
C GLY A 184 -0.94 -21.58 -16.35
N SER A 185 -0.83 -22.62 -15.54
CA SER A 185 -1.26 -23.98 -15.94
C SER A 185 -2.77 -24.08 -16.13
N SER A 186 -3.56 -23.25 -15.44
CA SER A 186 -5.04 -23.23 -15.54
C SER A 186 -5.54 -22.31 -16.65
N MET A 187 -4.69 -21.46 -17.21
CA MET A 187 -5.08 -20.52 -18.27
C MET A 187 -5.28 -21.27 -19.60
N PRO A 188 -6.35 -20.96 -20.38
CA PRO A 188 -6.50 -21.50 -21.73
C PRO A 188 -5.25 -21.30 -22.58
N ALA A 189 -4.85 -22.33 -23.34
CA ALA A 189 -3.58 -22.31 -24.07
C ALA A 189 -3.47 -21.14 -25.06
N GLU A 190 -4.57 -20.71 -25.66
CA GLU A 190 -4.62 -19.62 -26.60
C GLU A 190 -4.39 -18.27 -25.92
N SER A 191 -5.12 -17.97 -24.86
CA SER A 191 -4.91 -16.75 -24.06
C SER A 191 -3.52 -16.72 -23.46
N ARG A 192 -3.01 -17.86 -22.96
CA ARG A 192 -1.67 -17.99 -22.38
C ARG A 192 -0.54 -17.65 -23.36
N ARG A 193 -0.66 -18.01 -24.64
CA ARG A 193 0.34 -17.65 -25.68
C ARG A 193 0.43 -16.15 -25.92
N ARG A 194 -0.64 -15.41 -25.68
CA ARG A 194 -0.73 -13.96 -25.85
C ARG A 194 -0.32 -13.17 -24.63
N VAL A 195 -0.10 -13.81 -23.48
CA VAL A 195 0.27 -13.15 -22.21
C VAL A 195 1.78 -13.13 -22.03
N ARG A 196 2.28 -12.01 -21.56
CA ARG A 196 3.61 -11.87 -20.94
C ARG A 196 3.46 -11.24 -19.58
N VAL A 197 4.19 -11.76 -18.60
CA VAL A 197 4.11 -11.26 -17.22
C VAL A 197 5.37 -10.46 -16.90
N ILE A 198 5.19 -9.25 -16.38
CA ILE A 198 6.29 -8.42 -15.89
C ILE A 198 6.23 -8.36 -14.37
N LEU A 199 7.35 -8.65 -13.71
CA LEU A 199 7.51 -8.48 -12.27
C LEU A 199 8.25 -7.18 -11.98
N LEU A 200 7.56 -6.24 -11.35
CA LEU A 200 8.09 -4.93 -10.95
C LEU A 200 8.41 -4.95 -9.44
N GLY A 201 9.65 -5.27 -9.13
CA GLY A 201 10.18 -5.44 -7.78
C GLY A 201 10.99 -6.73 -7.64
N GLY A 202 11.61 -6.94 -6.47
CA GLY A 202 12.49 -8.09 -6.24
C GLY A 202 13.81 -8.02 -7.01
N ALA A 203 14.39 -9.19 -7.31
CA ALA A 203 15.63 -9.30 -8.07
C ALA A 203 15.36 -9.34 -9.57
N ALA A 204 16.13 -8.59 -10.35
CA ALA A 204 16.08 -8.64 -11.81
C ALA A 204 16.56 -10.01 -12.31
N GLY A 205 15.93 -10.53 -13.36
CA GLY A 205 16.30 -11.80 -13.98
C GLY A 205 15.96 -13.04 -13.15
N ALA A 206 15.17 -12.90 -12.06
CA ALA A 206 14.77 -14.04 -11.25
C ALA A 206 13.97 -15.06 -12.09
N ALA A 207 14.37 -16.34 -12.03
CA ALA A 207 13.62 -17.42 -12.65
C ALA A 207 12.42 -17.80 -11.78
N ILE A 208 11.23 -17.81 -12.40
CA ILE A 208 9.97 -18.13 -11.71
C ILE A 208 9.22 -19.18 -12.53
N ASP A 209 8.81 -20.24 -11.86
CA ASP A 209 7.90 -21.23 -12.46
C ASP A 209 6.48 -20.64 -12.51
N ALA A 210 6.06 -20.23 -13.68
CA ALA A 210 4.78 -19.59 -13.93
C ALA A 210 3.82 -20.47 -14.75
N GLY A 211 3.99 -21.80 -14.75
CA GLY A 211 3.05 -22.73 -15.37
C GLY A 211 2.89 -22.53 -16.88
N GLY A 212 4.00 -22.23 -17.57
CA GLY A 212 4.06 -22.01 -19.02
C GLY A 212 3.78 -20.58 -19.46
N LEU A 213 3.66 -19.62 -18.54
CA LEU A 213 3.69 -18.19 -18.86
C LEU A 213 5.14 -17.73 -19.02
N GLU A 214 5.38 -16.85 -19.98
CA GLU A 214 6.66 -16.15 -20.11
C GLU A 214 6.70 -14.98 -19.12
N VAL A 215 7.74 -14.94 -18.29
CA VAL A 215 7.92 -13.96 -17.21
C VAL A 215 9.19 -13.16 -17.42
N HIS A 216 9.09 -11.84 -17.36
CA HIS A 216 10.22 -10.93 -17.30
C HIS A 216 10.32 -10.29 -15.91
N ALA A 217 11.35 -10.64 -15.14
CA ALA A 217 11.63 -10.03 -13.85
C ALA A 217 12.47 -8.77 -14.04
N ALA A 218 11.80 -7.62 -14.07
CA ALA A 218 12.44 -6.31 -14.29
C ALA A 218 13.22 -5.81 -13.05
N GLY A 219 12.99 -6.42 -11.88
CA GLY A 219 13.64 -6.00 -10.65
C GLY A 219 13.06 -4.72 -10.08
N PHE A 220 13.83 -4.04 -9.23
CA PHE A 220 13.44 -2.77 -8.65
C PHE A 220 13.49 -1.66 -9.70
N VAL A 221 12.36 -0.98 -9.90
CA VAL A 221 12.21 0.14 -10.85
C VAL A 221 12.03 1.44 -10.07
N THR A 222 12.95 2.40 -10.29
CA THR A 222 12.95 3.69 -9.57
C THR A 222 11.78 4.57 -9.99
N ASP A 223 11.56 4.69 -11.30
CA ASP A 223 10.42 5.41 -11.87
C ASP A 223 9.34 4.39 -12.23
N ILE A 224 8.47 4.13 -11.25
CA ILE A 224 7.48 3.05 -11.33
C ILE A 224 6.28 3.40 -12.21
N ASP A 225 5.89 4.68 -12.29
CA ASP A 225 4.68 5.10 -12.96
C ASP A 225 4.68 4.79 -14.47
N PRO A 226 5.73 5.11 -15.25
CA PRO A 226 5.82 4.70 -16.66
C PRO A 226 5.78 3.18 -16.82
N ALA A 227 6.46 2.45 -15.93
CA ALA A 227 6.52 1.00 -15.98
C ALA A 227 5.14 0.36 -15.76
N VAL A 228 4.37 0.88 -14.82
CA VAL A 228 3.00 0.42 -14.55
C VAL A 228 2.04 0.88 -15.64
N ALA A 229 2.15 2.12 -16.11
CA ALA A 229 1.30 2.63 -17.18
C ALA A 229 1.46 1.85 -18.50
N GLY A 230 2.62 1.18 -18.70
CA GLY A 230 2.88 0.30 -19.85
C GLY A 230 2.26 -1.10 -19.74
N LEU A 231 1.57 -1.42 -18.64
CA LEU A 231 0.86 -2.69 -18.46
C LEU A 231 -0.56 -2.61 -19.04
N ASP A 232 -1.07 -3.72 -19.55
CA ASP A 232 -2.47 -3.84 -19.97
C ASP A 232 -3.39 -4.26 -18.82
N VAL A 233 -2.87 -5.08 -17.89
CA VAL A 233 -3.60 -5.63 -16.73
C VAL A 233 -2.67 -5.74 -15.54
N LEU A 234 -3.12 -5.34 -14.36
CA LEU A 234 -2.42 -5.65 -13.10
C LEU A 234 -2.89 -7.00 -12.57
N TRP A 235 -1.98 -7.91 -12.31
CA TRP A 235 -2.24 -9.13 -11.55
C TRP A 235 -1.83 -8.95 -10.10
N HIS A 236 -2.75 -9.24 -9.20
CA HIS A 236 -2.50 -9.10 -7.76
C HIS A 236 -2.93 -10.37 -7.00
N PRO A 237 -2.17 -11.47 -7.15
CA PRO A 237 -2.47 -12.76 -6.52
C PRO A 237 -2.06 -12.81 -5.05
N SER A 238 -2.05 -11.68 -4.35
CA SER A 238 -1.64 -11.59 -2.93
C SER A 238 -2.53 -12.44 -2.04
N ARG A 239 -1.93 -13.11 -1.05
CA ARG A 239 -2.63 -13.92 -0.05
C ARG A 239 -3.20 -13.08 1.08
N THR A 240 -2.62 -11.90 1.27
CA THR A 240 -3.06 -10.95 2.30
C THR A 240 -2.69 -9.54 1.88
N GLU A 241 -3.55 -8.57 2.19
CA GLU A 241 -3.32 -7.18 1.84
C GLU A 241 -3.97 -6.24 2.87
N GLY A 242 -3.27 -5.18 3.27
CA GLY A 242 -3.84 -4.17 4.16
C GLY A 242 -4.93 -3.35 3.46
N LEU A 243 -4.56 -2.69 2.38
CA LEU A 243 -5.47 -1.94 1.51
C LEU A 243 -5.19 -2.22 0.02
N GLY A 244 -3.91 -2.33 -0.36
CA GLY A 244 -3.52 -2.52 -1.76
C GLY A 244 -3.16 -1.21 -2.46
N THR A 245 -2.28 -0.41 -1.89
CA THR A 245 -1.88 0.89 -2.49
C THR A 245 -1.28 0.73 -3.89
N SER A 246 -0.53 -0.34 -4.17
CA SER A 246 -0.04 -0.61 -5.53
C SER A 246 -1.15 -0.92 -6.54
N VAL A 247 -2.27 -1.46 -6.07
CA VAL A 247 -3.47 -1.65 -6.90
C VAL A 247 -4.12 -0.31 -7.21
N ILE A 248 -4.25 0.56 -6.18
CA ILE A 248 -4.82 1.91 -6.36
C ILE A 248 -3.94 2.73 -7.31
N ASP A 249 -2.60 2.65 -7.17
CA ASP A 249 -1.65 3.31 -8.07
C ASP A 249 -1.83 2.85 -9.53
N ALA A 250 -1.94 1.54 -9.77
CA ALA A 250 -2.18 0.99 -11.11
C ALA A 250 -3.55 1.42 -11.67
N MET A 251 -4.59 1.38 -10.84
CA MET A 251 -5.93 1.84 -11.22
C MET A 251 -5.94 3.31 -11.64
N SER A 252 -5.21 4.17 -10.95
CA SER A 252 -5.11 5.61 -11.29
C SER A 252 -4.40 5.85 -12.63
N LEU A 253 -3.52 4.94 -13.03
CA LEU A 253 -2.89 4.92 -14.35
C LEU A 253 -3.77 4.26 -15.42
N GLY A 254 -4.94 3.76 -15.04
CA GLY A 254 -5.89 3.10 -15.94
C GLY A 254 -5.55 1.65 -16.23
N VAL A 255 -4.77 1.01 -15.38
CA VAL A 255 -4.46 -0.42 -15.50
C VAL A 255 -5.45 -1.21 -14.63
N PRO A 256 -6.40 -1.94 -15.25
CA PRO A 256 -7.42 -2.66 -14.50
C PRO A 256 -6.82 -3.88 -13.78
N PRO A 257 -7.16 -4.10 -12.50
CA PRO A 257 -6.64 -5.23 -11.73
C PRO A 257 -7.47 -6.51 -11.91
N VAL A 258 -6.78 -7.66 -11.86
CA VAL A 258 -7.33 -8.96 -11.44
C VAL A 258 -6.70 -9.31 -10.10
N ALA A 259 -7.49 -9.54 -9.07
CA ALA A 259 -6.97 -9.74 -7.72
C ALA A 259 -7.77 -10.78 -6.92
N PHE A 260 -7.11 -11.45 -5.98
CA PHE A 260 -7.83 -12.17 -4.94
C PHE A 260 -8.58 -11.21 -4.01
N ALA A 261 -9.79 -11.58 -3.60
CA ALA A 261 -10.62 -10.80 -2.69
C ALA A 261 -10.13 -10.93 -1.24
N VAL A 262 -8.93 -10.39 -0.94
CA VAL A 262 -8.28 -10.46 0.38
C VAL A 262 -8.09 -9.09 1.01
N GLY A 263 -8.17 -9.02 2.33
CA GLY A 263 -7.93 -7.79 3.09
C GLY A 263 -8.77 -6.63 2.60
N GLY A 264 -8.16 -5.47 2.38
CA GLY A 264 -8.84 -4.27 1.90
C GLY A 264 -9.13 -4.21 0.40
N LEU A 265 -8.73 -5.20 -0.40
CA LEU A 265 -8.95 -5.18 -1.86
C LEU A 265 -10.42 -5.10 -2.28
N PRO A 266 -11.40 -5.73 -1.58
CA PRO A 266 -12.83 -5.54 -1.86
C PRO A 266 -13.34 -4.11 -1.58
N GLU A 267 -12.61 -3.31 -0.82
CA GLU A 267 -12.93 -1.90 -0.60
C GLU A 267 -12.39 -1.02 -1.74
N VAL A 268 -11.30 -1.46 -2.37
CA VAL A 268 -10.61 -0.77 -3.48
C VAL A 268 -11.26 -1.09 -4.82
N ILE A 269 -11.39 -2.38 -5.14
CA ILE A 269 -11.87 -2.87 -6.42
C ILE A 269 -13.39 -3.12 -6.36
N GLU A 270 -14.12 -2.51 -7.27
CA GLU A 270 -15.53 -2.83 -7.53
C GLU A 270 -15.58 -3.85 -8.66
N HIS A 271 -15.97 -5.10 -8.31
CA HIS A 271 -15.94 -6.22 -9.23
C HIS A 271 -16.81 -5.97 -10.48
N GLY A 272 -16.21 -6.16 -11.65
CA GLY A 272 -16.88 -5.97 -12.95
C GLY A 272 -17.00 -4.51 -13.40
N ILE A 273 -16.58 -3.55 -12.57
CA ILE A 273 -16.62 -2.10 -12.87
C ILE A 273 -15.21 -1.53 -12.95
N SER A 274 -14.39 -1.72 -11.91
CA SER A 274 -13.04 -1.16 -11.84
C SER A 274 -11.93 -2.22 -11.84
N GLY A 275 -12.29 -3.49 -11.97
CA GLY A 275 -11.39 -4.64 -12.00
C GLY A 275 -12.14 -5.93 -11.73
N LEU A 276 -11.42 -7.03 -11.63
CA LEU A 276 -11.98 -8.35 -11.34
C LEU A 276 -11.46 -8.88 -10.01
N LEU A 277 -12.36 -9.17 -9.08
CA LEU A 277 -12.08 -9.85 -7.82
C LEU A 277 -12.45 -11.33 -7.96
N VAL A 278 -11.58 -12.20 -7.45
CA VAL A 278 -11.79 -13.65 -7.45
C VAL A 278 -11.64 -14.21 -6.04
N PRO A 279 -12.19 -15.38 -5.72
CA PRO A 279 -12.06 -15.97 -4.40
C PRO A 279 -10.59 -16.15 -3.99
N PRO A 280 -10.26 -15.96 -2.70
CA PRO A 280 -8.89 -16.11 -2.20
C PRO A 280 -8.31 -17.49 -2.53
N GLY A 281 -7.13 -17.52 -3.18
CA GLY A 281 -6.41 -18.76 -3.51
C GLY A 281 -7.01 -19.57 -4.68
N ASP A 282 -8.10 -19.15 -5.28
CA ASP A 282 -8.66 -19.83 -6.46
C ASP A 282 -7.89 -19.44 -7.74
N ALA A 283 -6.82 -20.17 -8.01
CA ALA A 283 -5.99 -19.96 -9.18
C ALA A 283 -6.74 -20.18 -10.51
N ARG A 284 -7.78 -21.06 -10.54
CA ARG A 284 -8.59 -21.28 -11.74
C ARG A 284 -9.49 -20.09 -12.03
N ALA A 285 -10.19 -19.58 -11.02
CA ALA A 285 -10.99 -18.37 -11.17
C ALA A 285 -10.13 -17.16 -11.55
N PHE A 286 -8.89 -17.07 -11.01
CA PHE A 286 -7.95 -16.03 -11.40
C PHE A 286 -7.55 -16.17 -12.88
N ALA A 287 -7.15 -17.37 -13.31
CA ALA A 287 -6.77 -17.66 -14.70
C ALA A 287 -7.91 -17.35 -15.67
N SER A 288 -9.15 -17.77 -15.34
CA SER A 288 -10.34 -17.48 -16.15
C SER A 288 -10.61 -15.97 -16.26
N SER A 289 -10.53 -15.24 -15.13
CA SER A 289 -10.71 -13.78 -15.11
C SER A 289 -9.63 -13.05 -15.88
N ALA A 290 -8.37 -13.49 -15.75
CA ALA A 290 -7.25 -12.95 -16.52
C ALA A 290 -7.41 -13.22 -18.02
N ALA A 291 -7.80 -14.44 -18.42
CA ALA A 291 -8.06 -14.79 -19.82
C ALA A 291 -9.15 -13.91 -20.45
N ARG A 292 -10.24 -13.63 -19.72
CA ARG A 292 -11.29 -12.73 -20.20
C ARG A 292 -10.74 -11.34 -20.54
N LEU A 293 -9.81 -10.79 -19.73
CA LEU A 293 -9.19 -9.50 -20.02
C LEU A 293 -8.16 -9.59 -21.16
N VAL A 294 -7.57 -10.74 -21.41
CA VAL A 294 -6.70 -10.98 -22.56
C VAL A 294 -7.52 -11.01 -23.86
N ASP A 295 -8.64 -11.71 -23.84
CA ASP A 295 -9.40 -12.02 -25.03
C ASP A 295 -10.42 -10.94 -25.40
N ASP A 296 -10.82 -10.08 -24.44
CA ASP A 296 -11.79 -9.00 -24.64
C ASP A 296 -11.17 -7.60 -24.39
N PRO A 297 -10.64 -6.95 -25.45
CA PRO A 297 -10.12 -5.60 -25.35
C PRO A 297 -11.17 -4.54 -24.96
N ALA A 298 -12.45 -4.76 -25.29
CA ALA A 298 -13.52 -3.82 -24.98
C ALA A 298 -13.84 -3.85 -23.48
N LEU A 299 -13.90 -5.05 -22.89
CA LEU A 299 -14.02 -5.21 -21.44
C LEU A 299 -12.82 -4.57 -20.73
N ARG A 300 -11.59 -4.83 -21.21
CA ARG A 300 -10.38 -4.26 -20.64
C ARG A 300 -10.41 -2.73 -20.66
N ALA A 301 -10.83 -2.12 -21.77
CA ALA A 301 -10.99 -0.65 -21.88
C ALA A 301 -12.08 -0.12 -20.94
N THR A 302 -13.16 -0.83 -20.75
CA THR A 302 -14.25 -0.46 -19.84
C THR A 302 -13.78 -0.48 -18.39
N LEU A 303 -13.12 -1.55 -17.96
CA LEU A 303 -12.57 -1.67 -16.61
C LEU A 303 -11.44 -0.64 -16.36
N SER A 304 -10.66 -0.29 -17.40
CA SER A 304 -9.63 0.76 -17.32
C SER A 304 -10.25 2.13 -16.95
N ARG A 305 -11.35 2.51 -17.58
CA ARG A 305 -12.07 3.76 -17.23
C ARG A 305 -12.61 3.70 -15.80
N GLY A 306 -13.30 2.61 -15.43
CA GLY A 306 -13.81 2.43 -14.07
C GLY A 306 -12.72 2.39 -13.02
N ALA A 307 -11.54 1.82 -13.34
CA ALA A 307 -10.38 1.83 -12.46
C ALA A 307 -9.90 3.26 -12.16
N ARG A 308 -9.73 4.10 -13.20
CA ARG A 308 -9.35 5.51 -13.03
C ARG A 308 -10.35 6.27 -12.16
N GLU A 309 -11.63 6.14 -12.48
CA GLU A 309 -12.69 6.79 -11.72
C GLU A 309 -12.69 6.34 -10.25
N ARG A 310 -12.62 5.03 -10.02
CA ARG A 310 -12.63 4.47 -8.66
C ARG A 310 -11.42 4.92 -7.83
N SER A 311 -10.25 5.04 -8.45
CA SER A 311 -9.01 5.41 -7.76
C SER A 311 -9.05 6.82 -7.14
N THR A 312 -9.87 7.74 -7.66
CA THR A 312 -9.99 9.11 -7.12
C THR A 312 -10.51 9.16 -5.69
N ARG A 313 -11.20 8.10 -5.24
CA ARG A 313 -11.65 7.97 -3.85
C ARG A 313 -10.54 7.68 -2.85
N PHE A 314 -9.34 7.40 -3.35
CA PHE A 314 -8.16 7.03 -2.57
C PHE A 314 -7.01 8.01 -2.80
N ASP A 315 -7.31 9.28 -2.97
CA ASP A 315 -6.28 10.31 -3.13
C ASP A 315 -5.70 10.78 -1.79
N ALA A 316 -4.63 11.56 -1.88
CA ALA A 316 -3.96 12.12 -0.71
C ALA A 316 -4.87 13.07 0.09
N LEU A 317 -5.77 13.79 -0.57
CA LEU A 317 -6.65 14.75 0.06
C LEU A 317 -7.68 14.05 0.95
N GLU A 318 -8.32 12.99 0.45
CA GLU A 318 -9.30 12.22 1.23
C GLU A 318 -8.63 11.51 2.42
N MET A 319 -7.44 10.92 2.24
CA MET A 319 -6.65 10.39 3.35
C MET A 319 -6.35 11.47 4.40
N THR A 320 -5.98 12.67 3.96
CA THR A 320 -5.60 13.76 4.87
C THR A 320 -6.81 14.29 5.62
N LYS A 321 -7.93 14.53 4.96
CA LYS A 321 -9.21 14.93 5.61
C LYS A 321 -9.64 13.93 6.69
N GLY A 322 -9.60 12.63 6.36
CA GLY A 322 -9.94 11.58 7.32
C GLY A 322 -8.97 11.54 8.51
N THR A 323 -7.68 11.77 8.26
CA THR A 323 -6.67 11.81 9.32
C THR A 323 -6.83 13.06 10.21
N GLU A 324 -7.08 14.23 9.61
CA GLU A 324 -7.37 15.49 10.36
C GLU A 324 -8.62 15.36 11.23
N ALA A 325 -9.67 14.72 10.74
CA ALA A 325 -10.88 14.48 11.56
C ALA A 325 -10.53 13.69 12.84
N VAL A 326 -9.67 12.66 12.71
CA VAL A 326 -9.17 11.90 13.86
C VAL A 326 -8.31 12.77 14.78
N TYR A 327 -7.44 13.63 14.23
CA TYR A 327 -6.60 14.52 15.04
C TYR A 327 -7.46 15.52 15.82
N ASN A 328 -8.44 16.14 15.16
CA ASN A 328 -9.35 17.12 15.79
C ASN A 328 -10.15 16.46 16.92
N GLU A 329 -10.68 15.26 16.72
CA GLU A 329 -11.37 14.50 17.76
C GLU A 329 -10.47 14.24 18.97
N VAL A 330 -9.22 13.86 18.73
CA VAL A 330 -8.25 13.53 19.78
C VAL A 330 -7.74 14.76 20.54
N LEU A 331 -7.68 15.92 19.89
CA LEU A 331 -7.22 17.18 20.50
C LEU A 331 -8.33 17.95 21.20
N SER A 332 -9.62 17.64 20.89
CA SER A 332 -10.79 18.30 21.50
C SER A 332 -11.31 17.60 22.76
N GLY A 333 -10.98 16.34 22.98
CA GLY A 333 -11.39 15.53 24.12
C GLY A 333 -10.30 15.39 25.15
#